data_23c2ba74505f8330f14107d83407c289
#
_entry.id   23c2ba74505f8330f14107d83407c289
#
_cell.length_a   1.000
_cell.length_b   1.000
_cell.length_c   1.000
_cell.angle_alpha   90.00
_cell.angle_beta   90.00
_cell.angle_gamma   90.00
#
_symmetry.space_group_name_H-M   'P 1'
#
loop_
_entity.id
_entity.type
_entity.pdbx_description
1 polymer ?
#
loop_
_entity_poly.entity_id
_entity_poly.type
_entity_poly.pdbx_seq_one_letter_code
_entity_poly.pdbx_strand_id
1 'polypeptide(L)'
;DFFHQPCLTSLSRFVFLSFFISSFGIAQNGYMMKNMMNKEITIVNFMALISSNVVGLVLAFSGMAYWSLAWQQVIFILVLNIGRYYYTGWRPNFHIDFGPVRKMFGFSVKLLVTNIINTVSNNVLTFVFGRFYPINDVGNYSQAYNWDTKANSFVANTVGQIAQPVLASIQNDKNRELLVFRKMLRFTAFLSFPLMFGLTLVSREFILITIHEKWIASVPLLQILCVSGAFMPIYTLYQNLAISKGRSDVYMWCNIGQVVGLLALVLFCHQYGIQTMVIAYTVFIIAWLLVWQWMMKRVAGLRFLDVAKDILPFMLCAAAT
;
A
#
# COMPACT_ATOMS: atom_id res chain seq x y z
N ASP A 1 -17.47 -21.08 2.15
CA ASP A 1 -18.38 -19.95 2.49
C ASP A 1 -17.93 -19.13 3.71
N PHE A 2 -16.68 -18.66 3.68
CA PHE A 2 -16.11 -17.91 4.79
C PHE A 2 -16.88 -16.59 5.09
N PHE A 3 -17.35 -15.90 4.05
CA PHE A 3 -18.06 -14.62 4.18
C PHE A 3 -19.58 -14.74 4.18
N HIS A 4 -20.16 -15.95 4.11
CA HIS A 4 -21.61 -16.19 4.02
C HIS A 4 -22.34 -15.42 2.90
N GLN A 5 -21.63 -15.09 1.80
CA GLN A 5 -22.14 -14.34 0.65
C GLN A 5 -21.97 -15.15 -0.63
N PRO A 6 -23.03 -15.82 -1.15
CA PRO A 6 -22.93 -16.71 -2.32
C PRO A 6 -22.53 -15.97 -3.62
N CYS A 7 -22.88 -14.69 -3.75
CA CYS A 7 -22.51 -13.90 -4.93
C CYS A 7 -20.99 -13.70 -5.08
N LEU A 8 -20.22 -13.72 -3.97
CA LEU A 8 -18.77 -13.59 -3.99
C LEU A 8 -18.09 -14.75 -4.70
N THR A 9 -18.66 -15.94 -4.68
CA THR A 9 -18.06 -17.11 -5.33
C THR A 9 -18.02 -16.95 -6.85
N SER A 10 -19.15 -16.54 -7.46
CA SER A 10 -19.23 -16.31 -8.90
C SER A 10 -18.37 -15.13 -9.33
N LEU A 11 -18.40 -14.04 -8.56
CA LEU A 11 -17.58 -12.84 -8.79
C LEU A 11 -16.08 -13.18 -8.73
N SER A 12 -15.65 -13.91 -7.70
CA SER A 12 -14.25 -14.33 -7.54
C SER A 12 -13.77 -15.19 -8.70
N ARG A 13 -14.58 -16.18 -9.12
CA ARG A 13 -14.22 -17.01 -10.29
C ARG A 13 -14.02 -16.19 -11.55
N PHE A 14 -14.86 -15.18 -11.77
CA PHE A 14 -14.72 -14.29 -12.92
C PHE A 14 -13.48 -13.40 -12.80
N VAL A 15 -13.22 -12.81 -11.62
CA VAL A 15 -12.04 -11.98 -11.38
C VAL A 15 -10.75 -12.81 -11.49
N PHE A 16 -10.76 -14.08 -11.11
CA PHE A 16 -9.60 -14.97 -11.31
C PHE A 16 -9.22 -15.14 -12.78
N LEU A 17 -10.14 -14.97 -13.74
CA LEU A 17 -9.82 -14.93 -15.17
C LEU A 17 -8.81 -13.83 -15.49
N SER A 18 -8.86 -12.71 -14.77
CA SER A 18 -7.92 -11.62 -14.93
C SER A 18 -6.47 -12.02 -14.64
N PHE A 19 -6.23 -12.95 -13.70
CA PHE A 19 -4.89 -13.48 -13.44
C PHE A 19 -4.35 -14.28 -14.62
N PHE A 20 -5.20 -15.13 -15.20
CA PHE A 20 -4.84 -15.88 -16.40
C PHE A 20 -4.48 -14.92 -17.54
N ILE A 21 -5.31 -13.93 -17.80
CA ILE A 21 -5.06 -12.91 -18.85
C ILE A 21 -3.78 -12.12 -18.52
N SER A 22 -3.55 -11.74 -17.26
CA SER A 22 -2.36 -11.02 -16.81
C SER A 22 -1.07 -11.77 -17.10
N SER A 23 -1.08 -13.11 -17.04
CA SER A 23 0.10 -13.94 -17.25
C SER A 23 0.73 -13.75 -18.64
N PHE A 24 -0.10 -13.48 -19.65
CA PHE A 24 0.36 -13.23 -21.02
C PHE A 24 1.16 -11.93 -21.17
N GLY A 25 0.99 -10.96 -20.28
CA GLY A 25 1.66 -9.66 -20.34
C GLY A 25 2.92 -9.54 -19.48
N ILE A 26 3.29 -10.58 -18.71
CA ILE A 26 4.41 -10.51 -17.75
C ILE A 26 5.75 -10.29 -18.45
N ALA A 27 6.02 -11.06 -19.50
CA ALA A 27 7.28 -10.99 -20.25
C ALA A 27 7.43 -9.63 -20.95
N GLN A 28 6.35 -9.12 -21.57
CA GLN A 28 6.34 -7.82 -22.24
C GLN A 28 6.56 -6.69 -21.24
N ASN A 29 5.93 -6.76 -20.07
CA ASN A 29 6.18 -5.78 -19.02
C ASN A 29 7.65 -5.79 -18.57
N GLY A 30 8.23 -6.97 -18.35
CA GLY A 30 9.64 -7.11 -18.02
C GLY A 30 10.57 -6.56 -19.10
N TYR A 31 10.24 -6.80 -20.38
CA TYR A 31 10.97 -6.26 -21.52
C TYR A 31 10.93 -4.73 -21.55
N MET A 32 9.74 -4.12 -21.38
CA MET A 32 9.58 -2.66 -21.36
C MET A 32 10.34 -2.03 -20.20
N MET A 33 10.29 -2.63 -18.99
CA MET A 33 11.04 -2.15 -17.83
C MET A 33 12.55 -2.25 -18.05
N LYS A 34 13.04 -3.38 -18.58
CA LYS A 34 14.47 -3.57 -18.90
C LYS A 34 15.01 -2.54 -19.88
N ASN A 35 14.21 -2.16 -20.88
CA ASN A 35 14.58 -1.18 -21.90
C ASN A 35 14.20 0.26 -21.53
N MET A 36 13.79 0.53 -20.26
CA MET A 36 13.40 1.85 -19.74
C MET A 36 12.34 2.56 -20.61
N MET A 37 11.39 1.82 -21.19
CA MET A 37 10.30 2.35 -22.02
C MET A 37 9.21 3.01 -21.16
N ASN A 38 9.60 3.96 -20.32
CA ASN A 38 8.69 4.57 -19.32
C ASN A 38 7.54 5.35 -19.96
N LYS A 39 7.78 5.99 -21.12
CA LYS A 39 6.76 6.72 -21.87
C LYS A 39 5.66 5.78 -22.36
N GLU A 40 6.04 4.69 -22.98
CA GLU A 40 5.13 3.67 -23.53
C GLU A 40 4.36 2.97 -22.41
N ILE A 41 5.03 2.63 -21.31
CA ILE A 41 4.39 2.08 -20.09
C ILE A 41 3.30 3.04 -19.59
N THR A 42 3.61 4.34 -19.50
CA THR A 42 2.66 5.35 -19.03
C THR A 42 1.47 5.49 -19.97
N ILE A 43 1.70 5.54 -21.29
CA ILE A 43 0.62 5.62 -22.30
C ILE A 43 -0.30 4.40 -22.20
N VAL A 44 0.26 3.20 -22.14
CA VAL A 44 -0.51 1.95 -22.05
C VAL A 44 -1.35 1.91 -20.77
N ASN A 45 -0.76 2.28 -19.63
CA ASN A 45 -1.47 2.37 -18.36
C ASN A 45 -2.63 3.39 -18.42
N PHE A 46 -2.40 4.56 -19.01
CA PHE A 46 -3.40 5.61 -19.14
C PHE A 46 -4.57 5.17 -20.03
N MET A 47 -4.28 4.58 -21.19
CA MET A 47 -5.29 4.04 -22.11
C MET A 47 -6.10 2.91 -21.43
N ALA A 48 -5.45 2.01 -20.71
CA ALA A 48 -6.12 0.95 -19.97
C ALA A 48 -7.04 1.50 -18.88
N LEU A 49 -6.59 2.53 -18.18
CA LEU A 49 -7.35 3.18 -17.11
C LEU A 49 -8.59 3.90 -17.67
N ILE A 50 -8.46 4.66 -18.74
CA ILE A 50 -9.60 5.35 -19.35
C ILE A 50 -10.62 4.34 -19.89
N SER A 51 -10.18 3.39 -20.72
CA SER A 51 -11.08 2.42 -21.36
C SER A 51 -11.82 1.55 -20.34
N SER A 52 -11.13 1.07 -19.29
CA SER A 52 -11.75 0.27 -18.25
C SER A 52 -12.75 1.06 -17.41
N ASN A 53 -12.44 2.33 -17.08
CA ASN A 53 -13.37 3.19 -16.34
C ASN A 53 -14.61 3.54 -17.15
N VAL A 54 -14.46 3.85 -18.45
CA VAL A 54 -15.60 4.10 -19.34
C VAL A 54 -16.53 2.89 -19.39
N VAL A 55 -15.98 1.70 -19.60
CA VAL A 55 -16.79 0.47 -19.64
C VAL A 55 -17.43 0.20 -18.27
N GLY A 56 -16.66 0.36 -17.17
CA GLY A 56 -17.19 0.22 -15.81
C GLY A 56 -18.38 1.13 -15.54
N LEU A 57 -18.29 2.40 -15.97
CA LEU A 57 -19.41 3.38 -15.84
C LEU A 57 -20.62 2.97 -16.69
N VAL A 58 -20.42 2.62 -17.95
CA VAL A 58 -21.51 2.18 -18.84
C VAL A 58 -22.25 0.98 -18.24
N LEU A 59 -21.53 -0.02 -17.75
CA LEU A 59 -22.11 -1.21 -17.11
C LEU A 59 -22.80 -0.89 -15.78
N ALA A 60 -22.27 0.07 -15.01
CA ALA A 60 -22.91 0.52 -13.77
C ALA A 60 -24.26 1.21 -14.06
N PHE A 61 -24.33 2.08 -15.07
CA PHE A 61 -25.57 2.71 -15.53
C PHE A 61 -26.57 1.70 -16.15
N SER A 62 -26.07 0.61 -16.71
CA SER A 62 -26.89 -0.50 -17.21
C SER A 62 -27.46 -1.41 -16.10
N GLY A 63 -27.22 -1.08 -14.82
CA GLY A 63 -27.79 -1.82 -13.68
C GLY A 63 -26.97 -3.05 -13.26
N MET A 64 -25.77 -3.28 -13.81
CA MET A 64 -24.95 -4.45 -13.48
C MET A 64 -24.26 -4.38 -12.10
N ALA A 65 -24.52 -3.34 -11.31
CA ALA A 65 -24.05 -3.18 -9.92
C ALA A 65 -22.57 -3.62 -9.72
N TYR A 66 -22.33 -4.60 -8.84
CA TYR A 66 -20.99 -5.08 -8.53
C TYR A 66 -20.27 -5.80 -9.69
N TRP A 67 -21.00 -6.33 -10.69
CA TRP A 67 -20.41 -6.91 -11.89
C TRP A 67 -19.67 -5.88 -12.75
N SER A 68 -20.07 -4.60 -12.71
CA SER A 68 -19.37 -3.54 -13.41
C SER A 68 -17.91 -3.41 -12.98
N LEU A 69 -17.62 -3.58 -11.68
CA LEU A 69 -16.27 -3.56 -11.14
C LEU A 69 -15.44 -4.77 -11.58
N ALA A 70 -16.06 -5.94 -11.67
CA ALA A 70 -15.39 -7.14 -12.16
C ALA A 70 -14.99 -7.02 -13.64
N TRP A 71 -15.91 -6.53 -14.48
CA TRP A 71 -15.61 -6.25 -15.88
C TRP A 71 -14.56 -5.16 -16.06
N GLN A 72 -14.64 -4.10 -15.28
CA GLN A 72 -13.63 -3.03 -15.26
C GLN A 72 -12.23 -3.62 -15.05
N GLN A 73 -12.06 -4.50 -14.07
CA GLN A 73 -10.77 -5.15 -13.79
C GLN A 73 -10.28 -6.01 -14.95
N VAL A 74 -11.14 -6.82 -15.54
CA VAL A 74 -10.77 -7.68 -16.66
C VAL A 74 -10.37 -6.85 -17.89
N ILE A 75 -11.15 -5.81 -18.22
CA ILE A 75 -10.87 -4.93 -19.35
C ILE A 75 -9.58 -4.15 -19.15
N PHE A 76 -9.33 -3.66 -17.92
CA PHE A 76 -8.07 -3.00 -17.60
C PHE A 76 -6.87 -3.88 -17.97
N ILE A 77 -6.87 -5.14 -17.56
CA ILE A 77 -5.77 -6.07 -17.82
C ILE A 77 -5.69 -6.45 -19.31
N LEU A 78 -6.82 -6.62 -19.97
CA LEU A 78 -6.85 -6.89 -21.43
C LEU A 78 -6.21 -5.76 -22.21
N VAL A 79 -6.62 -4.51 -21.96
CA VAL A 79 -6.07 -3.33 -22.66
C VAL A 79 -4.59 -3.15 -22.33
N LEU A 80 -4.17 -3.37 -21.07
CA LEU A 80 -2.76 -3.38 -20.70
C LEU A 80 -1.96 -4.37 -21.53
N ASN A 81 -2.43 -5.60 -21.67
CA ASN A 81 -1.72 -6.62 -22.42
C ASN A 81 -1.68 -6.28 -23.90
N ILE A 82 -2.79 -5.87 -24.50
CA ILE A 82 -2.84 -5.46 -25.92
C ILE A 82 -1.84 -4.33 -26.17
N GLY A 83 -1.83 -3.29 -25.31
CA GLY A 83 -0.90 -2.17 -25.43
C GLY A 83 0.57 -2.59 -25.29
N ARG A 84 0.88 -3.49 -24.34
CA ARG A 84 2.22 -4.03 -24.16
C ARG A 84 2.67 -4.83 -25.39
N TYR A 85 1.81 -5.67 -25.96
CA TYR A 85 2.10 -6.39 -27.20
C TYR A 85 2.28 -5.47 -28.41
N TYR A 86 1.58 -4.35 -28.45
CA TYR A 86 1.71 -3.36 -29.52
C TYR A 86 3.08 -2.67 -29.50
N TYR A 87 3.53 -2.21 -28.32
CA TYR A 87 4.81 -1.49 -28.19
C TYR A 87 6.03 -2.40 -28.11
N THR A 88 5.88 -3.68 -27.71
CA THR A 88 6.98 -4.63 -27.67
C THR A 88 7.01 -5.45 -28.95
N GLY A 89 8.10 -5.38 -29.73
CA GLY A 89 8.32 -6.27 -30.88
C GLY A 89 8.53 -7.73 -30.47
N TRP A 90 8.69 -7.99 -29.17
CA TRP A 90 8.92 -9.34 -28.65
C TRP A 90 7.64 -10.18 -28.70
N ARG A 91 7.79 -11.41 -29.21
CA ARG A 91 6.71 -12.40 -29.27
C ARG A 91 7.15 -13.66 -28.51
N PRO A 92 6.22 -14.34 -27.79
CA PRO A 92 6.52 -15.59 -27.12
C PRO A 92 6.92 -16.65 -28.12
N ASN A 93 8.03 -17.35 -27.85
CA ASN A 93 8.42 -18.54 -28.58
C ASN A 93 7.99 -19.77 -27.77
N PHE A 94 7.53 -20.82 -28.44
CA PHE A 94 7.11 -22.06 -27.78
C PHE A 94 8.27 -22.94 -27.33
N HIS A 95 9.53 -22.50 -27.53
CA HIS A 95 10.68 -23.19 -26.99
C HIS A 95 10.87 -22.86 -25.51
N ILE A 96 10.61 -23.82 -24.64
CA ILE A 96 10.69 -23.65 -23.20
C ILE A 96 12.06 -24.12 -22.71
N ASP A 97 12.89 -23.17 -22.26
CA ASP A 97 14.17 -23.45 -21.58
C ASP A 97 13.97 -23.32 -20.07
N PHE A 98 14.14 -24.43 -19.36
CA PHE A 98 14.04 -24.49 -17.90
C PHE A 98 15.33 -24.07 -17.17
N GLY A 99 16.44 -23.87 -17.87
CA GLY A 99 17.73 -23.49 -17.30
C GLY A 99 17.67 -22.17 -16.52
N PRO A 100 17.22 -21.05 -17.14
CA PRO A 100 17.03 -19.77 -16.47
C PRO A 100 16.02 -19.85 -15.31
N VAL A 101 14.90 -20.59 -15.52
CA VAL A 101 13.86 -20.76 -14.49
C VAL A 101 14.45 -21.37 -13.22
N ARG A 102 15.24 -22.44 -13.33
CA ARG A 102 15.87 -23.12 -12.18
C ARG A 102 16.84 -22.19 -11.42
N LYS A 103 17.59 -21.34 -12.14
CA LYS A 103 18.53 -20.38 -11.54
C LYS A 103 17.80 -19.28 -10.77
N MET A 104 16.67 -18.83 -11.28
CA MET A 104 15.89 -17.71 -10.70
C MET A 104 14.84 -18.18 -9.67
N PHE A 105 14.53 -19.47 -9.63
CA PHE A 105 13.42 -20.02 -8.82
C PHE A 105 13.56 -19.66 -7.33
N GLY A 106 14.73 -19.90 -6.76
CA GLY A 106 14.97 -19.59 -5.34
C GLY A 106 14.82 -18.12 -4.99
N PHE A 107 15.22 -17.22 -5.87
CA PHE A 107 15.03 -15.78 -5.70
C PHE A 107 13.55 -15.38 -5.87
N SER A 108 12.90 -15.88 -6.91
CA SER A 108 11.50 -15.57 -7.22
C SER A 108 10.55 -16.06 -6.13
N VAL A 109 10.77 -17.26 -5.57
CA VAL A 109 9.95 -17.79 -4.46
C VAL A 109 10.08 -16.92 -3.21
N LYS A 110 11.27 -16.44 -2.87
CA LYS A 110 11.46 -15.52 -1.74
C LYS A 110 10.70 -14.22 -1.94
N LEU A 111 10.76 -13.65 -3.14
CA LEU A 111 9.97 -12.45 -3.48
C LEU A 111 8.47 -12.71 -3.41
N LEU A 112 8.01 -13.84 -3.94
CA LEU A 112 6.60 -14.23 -3.88
C LEU A 112 6.10 -14.31 -2.43
N VAL A 113 6.82 -15.02 -1.58
CA VAL A 113 6.47 -15.16 -0.15
C VAL A 113 6.44 -13.79 0.54
N THR A 114 7.43 -12.94 0.28
CA THR A 114 7.46 -11.59 0.85
C THR A 114 6.26 -10.75 0.39
N ASN A 115 5.91 -10.83 -0.89
CA ASN A 115 4.75 -10.10 -1.43
C ASN A 115 3.42 -10.63 -0.86
N ILE A 116 3.30 -11.95 -0.66
CA ILE A 116 2.12 -12.54 0.01
C ILE A 116 2.01 -12.02 1.45
N ILE A 117 3.11 -12.04 2.20
CA ILE A 117 3.14 -11.52 3.58
C ILE A 117 2.73 -10.05 3.61
N ASN A 118 3.28 -9.22 2.73
CA ASN A 118 2.93 -7.80 2.66
C ASN A 118 1.44 -7.59 2.28
N THR A 119 0.92 -8.35 1.33
CA THR A 119 -0.48 -8.25 0.91
C THR A 119 -1.43 -8.68 2.03
N VAL A 120 -1.12 -9.76 2.74
CA VAL A 120 -1.89 -10.19 3.93
C VAL A 120 -1.83 -9.12 5.02
N SER A 121 -0.65 -8.57 5.29
CA SER A 121 -0.44 -7.48 6.24
C SER A 121 -1.35 -6.28 5.99
N ASN A 122 -1.35 -5.82 4.75
CA ASN A 122 -2.09 -4.61 4.35
C ASN A 122 -3.61 -4.81 4.35
N ASN A 123 -4.08 -6.04 4.21
CA ASN A 123 -5.51 -6.35 4.10
C ASN A 123 -6.08 -7.10 5.30
N VAL A 124 -5.26 -7.41 6.31
CA VAL A 124 -5.66 -8.26 7.43
C VAL A 124 -6.88 -7.72 8.17
N LEU A 125 -6.96 -6.40 8.39
CA LEU A 125 -8.12 -5.79 9.05
C LEU A 125 -9.38 -5.91 8.20
N THR A 126 -9.31 -5.60 6.91
CA THR A 126 -10.46 -5.72 5.99
C THR A 126 -10.97 -7.15 5.94
N PHE A 127 -10.04 -8.14 5.91
CA PHE A 127 -10.39 -9.56 5.89
C PHE A 127 -11.09 -10.00 7.18
N VAL A 128 -10.55 -9.59 8.34
CA VAL A 128 -11.14 -9.91 9.65
C VAL A 128 -12.47 -9.19 9.84
N PHE A 129 -12.54 -7.91 9.47
CA PHE A 129 -13.79 -7.17 9.56
C PHE A 129 -14.90 -7.80 8.72
N GLY A 130 -14.58 -8.28 7.51
CA GLY A 130 -15.54 -9.00 6.67
C GLY A 130 -16.10 -10.29 7.30
N ARG A 131 -15.42 -10.85 8.30
CA ARG A 131 -15.87 -12.04 9.06
C ARG A 131 -16.72 -11.72 10.29
N PHE A 132 -16.35 -10.67 11.02
CA PHE A 132 -16.88 -10.40 12.37
C PHE A 132 -17.88 -9.24 12.43
N TYR A 133 -17.91 -8.36 11.43
CA TYR A 133 -18.74 -7.16 11.43
C TYR A 133 -19.75 -7.12 10.29
N PRO A 134 -20.85 -6.36 10.44
CA PRO A 134 -21.82 -6.13 9.38
C PRO A 134 -21.19 -5.53 8.14
N ILE A 135 -21.69 -5.90 6.97
CA ILE A 135 -21.14 -5.46 5.66
C ILE A 135 -21.08 -3.94 5.49
N ASN A 136 -22.03 -3.22 6.10
CA ASN A 136 -22.08 -1.75 6.07
C ASN A 136 -20.88 -1.14 6.83
N ASP A 137 -20.52 -1.69 7.98
CA ASP A 137 -19.40 -1.22 8.79
C ASP A 137 -18.07 -1.51 8.10
N VAL A 138 -17.96 -2.69 7.48
CA VAL A 138 -16.80 -3.05 6.65
C VAL A 138 -16.68 -2.13 5.45
N GLY A 139 -17.80 -1.75 4.82
CA GLY A 139 -17.86 -0.78 3.73
C GLY A 139 -17.35 0.60 4.17
N ASN A 140 -17.84 1.11 5.31
CA ASN A 140 -17.41 2.38 5.88
C ASN A 140 -15.92 2.40 6.23
N TYR A 141 -15.42 1.32 6.85
CA TYR A 141 -13.99 1.16 7.11
C TYR A 141 -13.17 1.14 5.82
N SER A 142 -13.60 0.37 4.82
CA SER A 142 -12.89 0.26 3.55
C SER A 142 -12.79 1.61 2.83
N GLN A 143 -13.82 2.43 2.86
CA GLN A 143 -13.78 3.79 2.31
C GLN A 143 -12.82 4.68 3.09
N ALA A 144 -12.89 4.69 4.41
CA ALA A 144 -11.97 5.44 5.26
C ALA A 144 -10.50 5.02 5.01
N TYR A 145 -10.22 3.73 5.00
CA TYR A 145 -8.90 3.17 4.75
C TYR A 145 -8.35 3.50 3.35
N ASN A 146 -9.22 3.46 2.33
CA ASN A 146 -8.83 3.82 0.96
C ASN A 146 -8.39 5.28 0.85
N TRP A 147 -9.12 6.20 1.48
CA TRP A 147 -8.76 7.62 1.46
C TRP A 147 -7.52 7.91 2.28
N ASP A 148 -7.39 7.32 3.47
CA ASP A 148 -6.18 7.39 4.29
C ASP A 148 -4.96 6.89 3.50
N THR A 149 -5.06 5.72 2.89
CA THR A 149 -3.97 5.11 2.10
C THR A 149 -3.58 5.96 0.90
N LYS A 150 -4.54 6.52 0.17
CA LYS A 150 -4.25 7.42 -0.96
C LYS A 150 -3.50 8.68 -0.51
N ALA A 151 -3.95 9.30 0.58
CA ALA A 151 -3.34 10.50 1.11
C ALA A 151 -1.90 10.25 1.61
N ASN A 152 -1.69 9.23 2.44
CA ASN A 152 -0.36 8.93 2.96
C ASN A 152 0.61 8.42 1.87
N SER A 153 0.11 7.64 0.90
CA SER A 153 0.91 7.12 -0.21
C SER A 153 1.46 8.22 -1.11
N PHE A 154 0.79 9.35 -1.22
CA PHE A 154 1.32 10.50 -1.97
C PHE A 154 2.67 10.96 -1.41
N VAL A 155 2.77 11.10 -0.10
CA VAL A 155 4.03 11.45 0.58
C VAL A 155 5.00 10.27 0.58
N ALA A 156 4.54 9.07 0.93
CA ALA A 156 5.38 7.89 1.04
C ALA A 156 6.07 7.51 -0.28
N ASN A 157 5.34 7.57 -1.41
CA ASN A 157 5.90 7.27 -2.72
C ASN A 157 6.90 8.32 -3.18
N THR A 158 6.61 9.63 -2.95
CA THR A 158 7.53 10.71 -3.30
C THR A 158 8.84 10.59 -2.54
N VAL A 159 8.76 10.32 -1.24
CA VAL A 159 9.94 10.16 -0.38
C VAL A 159 10.67 8.86 -0.71
N GLY A 160 9.95 7.75 -0.89
CA GLY A 160 10.52 6.44 -1.16
C GLY A 160 11.35 6.37 -2.45
N GLN A 161 10.89 7.02 -3.52
CA GLN A 161 11.61 7.07 -4.80
C GLN A 161 12.98 7.72 -4.70
N ILE A 162 13.14 8.69 -3.79
CA ILE A 162 14.40 9.42 -3.60
C ILE A 162 15.23 8.80 -2.48
N ALA A 163 14.60 8.34 -1.41
CA ALA A 163 15.29 7.89 -0.20
C ALA A 163 16.21 6.68 -0.46
N GLN A 164 15.72 5.65 -1.13
CA GLN A 164 16.47 4.42 -1.33
C GLN A 164 17.75 4.63 -2.17
N PRO A 165 17.73 5.25 -3.37
CA PRO A 165 18.95 5.45 -4.16
C PRO A 165 19.93 6.42 -3.48
N VAL A 166 19.45 7.46 -2.81
CA VAL A 166 20.31 8.42 -2.12
C VAL A 166 20.99 7.77 -0.93
N LEU A 167 20.28 7.07 -0.06
CA LEU A 167 20.85 6.37 1.08
C LEU A 167 21.84 5.28 0.65
N ALA A 168 21.54 4.55 -0.42
CA ALA A 168 22.44 3.53 -0.96
C ALA A 168 23.75 4.16 -1.49
N SER A 169 23.70 5.34 -2.13
CA SER A 169 24.90 5.99 -2.66
C SER A 169 25.88 6.50 -1.60
N ILE A 170 25.42 6.73 -0.37
CA ILE A 170 26.19 7.30 0.74
C ILE A 170 26.40 6.30 1.91
N GLN A 171 26.04 5.03 1.74
CA GLN A 171 26.05 4.00 2.80
C GLN A 171 27.44 3.80 3.47
N ASN A 172 28.51 4.17 2.79
CA ASN A 172 29.90 4.02 3.29
C ASN A 172 30.30 5.14 4.27
N ASP A 173 29.59 6.29 4.28
CA ASP A 173 29.82 7.41 5.19
C ASP A 173 28.68 7.50 6.22
N LYS A 174 28.87 6.87 7.37
CA LYS A 174 27.86 6.77 8.44
C LYS A 174 27.37 8.15 8.93
N ASN A 175 28.25 9.14 9.04
CA ASN A 175 27.89 10.45 9.54
C ASN A 175 27.02 11.20 8.52
N ARG A 176 27.43 11.15 7.26
CA ARG A 176 26.68 11.76 6.15
C ARG A 176 25.32 11.10 5.96
N GLU A 177 25.26 9.76 6.04
CA GLU A 177 24.01 9.01 5.92
C GLU A 177 23.00 9.40 7.01
N LEU A 178 23.44 9.48 8.28
CA LEU A 178 22.57 9.91 9.38
C LEU A 178 22.07 11.34 9.20
N LEU A 179 22.92 12.25 8.77
CA LEU A 179 22.53 13.65 8.50
C LEU A 179 21.50 13.73 7.38
N VAL A 180 21.72 13.01 6.28
CA VAL A 180 20.79 12.97 5.14
C VAL A 180 19.48 12.32 5.55
N PHE A 181 19.53 11.18 6.25
CA PHE A 181 18.33 10.51 6.74
C PHE A 181 17.49 11.45 7.63
N ARG A 182 18.10 12.16 8.57
CA ARG A 182 17.43 13.13 9.44
C ARG A 182 16.82 14.31 8.68
N LYS A 183 17.48 14.78 7.60
CA LYS A 183 16.88 15.79 6.71
C LYS A 183 15.65 15.25 5.99
N MET A 184 15.72 14.02 5.47
CA MET A 184 14.57 13.36 4.85
C MET A 184 13.44 13.15 5.86
N LEU A 185 13.76 12.74 7.09
CA LEU A 185 12.79 12.55 8.16
C LEU A 185 12.03 13.85 8.48
N ARG A 186 12.74 14.97 8.63
CA ARG A 186 12.13 16.29 8.85
C ARG A 186 11.23 16.70 7.69
N PHE A 187 11.71 16.54 6.45
CA PHE A 187 10.93 16.87 5.27
C PHE A 187 9.65 15.99 5.16
N THR A 188 9.80 14.70 5.45
CA THR A 188 8.67 13.77 5.48
C THR A 188 7.65 14.16 6.55
N ALA A 189 8.10 14.48 7.76
CA ALA A 189 7.23 14.93 8.85
C ALA A 189 6.53 16.24 8.49
N PHE A 190 7.26 17.21 7.93
CA PHE A 190 6.72 18.51 7.47
C PHE A 190 5.59 18.34 6.44
N LEU A 191 5.67 17.37 5.54
CA LEU A 191 4.62 17.12 4.55
C LEU A 191 3.50 16.26 5.10
N SER A 192 3.83 15.19 5.82
CA SER A 192 2.88 14.16 6.22
C SER A 192 1.91 14.63 7.31
N PHE A 193 2.42 15.28 8.37
CA PHE A 193 1.55 15.70 9.47
C PHE A 193 0.52 16.75 9.05
N PRO A 194 0.86 17.86 8.40
CA PRO A 194 -0.16 18.83 7.96
C PRO A 194 -1.15 18.26 6.96
N LEU A 195 -0.69 17.38 6.05
CA LEU A 195 -1.57 16.75 5.06
C LEU A 195 -2.62 15.86 5.76
N MET A 196 -2.17 14.97 6.66
CA MET A 196 -3.07 13.99 7.29
C MET A 196 -3.94 14.63 8.38
N PHE A 197 -3.41 15.53 9.17
CA PHE A 197 -4.20 16.27 10.16
C PHE A 197 -5.16 17.27 9.49
N GLY A 198 -4.73 17.91 8.40
CA GLY A 198 -5.62 18.73 7.57
C GLY A 198 -6.78 17.90 6.99
N LEU A 199 -6.50 16.68 6.50
CA LEU A 199 -7.55 15.76 6.05
C LEU A 199 -8.49 15.36 7.21
N THR A 200 -7.97 15.20 8.43
CA THR A 200 -8.79 14.92 9.62
C THR A 200 -9.80 16.05 9.88
N LEU A 201 -9.35 17.31 9.78
CA LEU A 201 -10.22 18.50 10.00
C LEU A 201 -11.33 18.61 8.96
N VAL A 202 -11.01 18.42 7.69
CA VAL A 202 -11.98 18.56 6.58
C VAL A 202 -12.64 17.24 6.18
N SER A 203 -12.45 16.18 6.96
CA SER A 203 -12.88 14.81 6.61
C SER A 203 -14.36 14.70 6.32
N ARG A 204 -15.21 15.43 7.05
CA ARG A 204 -16.66 15.44 6.86
C ARG A 204 -17.04 16.05 5.52
N GLU A 205 -16.57 17.25 5.25
CA GLU A 205 -16.82 17.98 4.01
C GLU A 205 -16.22 17.22 2.82
N PHE A 206 -15.02 16.67 2.99
CA PHE A 206 -14.36 15.87 2.00
C PHE A 206 -15.18 14.64 1.58
N ILE A 207 -15.71 13.88 2.55
CA ILE A 207 -16.55 12.71 2.30
C ILE A 207 -17.87 13.12 1.63
N LEU A 208 -18.52 14.19 2.10
CA LEU A 208 -19.79 14.67 1.53
C LEU A 208 -19.62 15.08 0.06
N ILE A 209 -18.55 15.80 -0.28
CA ILE A 209 -18.30 16.27 -1.65
C ILE A 209 -17.89 15.12 -2.57
N THR A 210 -17.07 14.18 -2.09
CA THR A 210 -16.49 13.14 -2.95
C THR A 210 -17.38 11.92 -3.13
N ILE A 211 -18.03 11.42 -2.06
CA ILE A 211 -18.76 10.15 -2.07
C ILE A 211 -20.17 10.21 -1.46
N HIS A 212 -20.65 11.42 -1.16
CA HIS A 212 -22.00 11.74 -0.66
C HIS A 212 -22.34 11.22 0.75
N GLU A 213 -23.51 11.63 1.27
CA GLU A 213 -23.99 11.36 2.62
C GLU A 213 -24.06 9.88 3.01
N LYS A 214 -24.23 9.00 2.04
CA LYS A 214 -24.27 7.55 2.26
C LYS A 214 -23.08 7.03 3.08
N TRP A 215 -21.93 7.67 2.99
CA TRP A 215 -20.67 7.26 3.61
C TRP A 215 -20.26 8.11 4.81
N ILE A 216 -21.19 8.91 5.37
CA ILE A 216 -20.88 9.81 6.50
C ILE A 216 -20.37 9.04 7.72
N ALA A 217 -20.82 7.79 7.91
CA ALA A 217 -20.34 6.91 8.98
C ALA A 217 -18.85 6.50 8.84
N SER A 218 -18.21 6.72 7.67
CA SER A 218 -16.78 6.53 7.50
C SER A 218 -15.93 7.69 8.06
N VAL A 219 -16.52 8.86 8.31
CA VAL A 219 -15.79 10.06 8.78
C VAL A 219 -15.02 9.80 10.08
N PRO A 220 -15.61 9.31 11.18
CA PRO A 220 -14.87 9.08 12.42
C PRO A 220 -13.76 8.02 12.24
N LEU A 221 -13.97 7.03 11.38
CA LEU A 221 -12.94 6.03 11.08
C LEU A 221 -11.79 6.64 10.30
N LEU A 222 -12.07 7.52 9.33
CA LEU A 222 -11.06 8.25 8.58
C LEU A 222 -10.23 9.15 9.50
N GLN A 223 -10.87 9.88 10.40
CA GLN A 223 -10.20 10.74 11.38
C GLN A 223 -9.20 9.98 12.25
N ILE A 224 -9.59 8.79 12.72
CA ILE A 224 -8.71 7.93 13.52
C ILE A 224 -7.55 7.39 12.66
N LEU A 225 -7.84 6.91 11.45
CA LEU A 225 -6.83 6.36 10.54
C LEU A 225 -5.80 7.41 10.10
N CYS A 226 -6.22 8.65 9.84
CA CYS A 226 -5.32 9.73 9.47
C CYS A 226 -4.22 9.99 10.51
N VAL A 227 -4.50 9.73 11.80
CA VAL A 227 -3.49 9.84 12.85
C VAL A 227 -2.36 8.82 12.64
N SER A 228 -2.67 7.55 12.35
CA SER A 228 -1.66 6.55 12.00
C SER A 228 -1.06 6.78 10.62
N GLY A 229 -1.87 7.22 9.66
CA GLY A 229 -1.47 7.54 8.30
C GLY A 229 -0.37 8.60 8.23
N ALA A 230 -0.36 9.56 9.16
CA ALA A 230 0.70 10.57 9.26
C ALA A 230 2.09 9.96 9.53
N PHE A 231 2.16 8.79 10.15
CA PHE A 231 3.41 8.08 10.44
C PHE A 231 3.83 7.10 9.34
N MET A 232 2.95 6.72 8.39
CA MET A 232 3.25 5.74 7.34
C MET A 232 4.44 6.13 6.44
N PRO A 233 4.60 7.40 5.99
CA PRO A 233 5.78 7.78 5.24
C PRO A 233 7.09 7.66 6.05
N ILE A 234 7.04 7.80 7.37
CA ILE A 234 8.18 7.58 8.26
C ILE A 234 8.57 6.10 8.30
N TYR A 235 7.59 5.19 8.32
CA TYR A 235 7.85 3.75 8.14
C TYR A 235 8.60 3.47 6.85
N THR A 236 8.16 4.07 5.74
CA THR A 236 8.81 3.92 4.44
C THR A 236 10.28 4.34 4.49
N LEU A 237 10.61 5.43 5.21
CA LEU A 237 11.99 5.85 5.40
C LEU A 237 12.82 4.83 6.18
N TYR A 238 12.30 4.28 7.27
CA TYR A 238 12.99 3.24 8.04
C TYR A 238 13.22 1.97 7.21
N GLN A 239 12.24 1.56 6.44
CA GLN A 239 12.36 0.41 5.54
C GLN A 239 13.45 0.64 4.49
N ASN A 240 13.47 1.82 3.85
CA ASN A 240 14.50 2.17 2.87
C ASN A 240 15.90 2.23 3.50
N LEU A 241 16.04 2.73 4.73
CA LEU A 241 17.31 2.72 5.46
C LEU A 241 17.78 1.29 5.76
N ALA A 242 16.90 0.39 6.17
CA ALA A 242 17.24 -1.01 6.42
C ALA A 242 17.70 -1.71 5.13
N ILE A 243 17.00 -1.48 4.03
CA ILE A 243 17.31 -2.06 2.71
C ILE A 243 18.63 -1.49 2.17
N SER A 244 18.87 -0.17 2.27
CA SER A 244 20.12 0.45 1.82
C SER A 244 21.35 -0.07 2.56
N LYS A 245 21.17 -0.50 3.83
CA LYS A 245 22.22 -1.17 4.63
C LYS A 245 22.40 -2.65 4.30
N GLY A 246 21.65 -3.20 3.36
CA GLY A 246 21.66 -4.64 3.06
C GLY A 246 21.02 -5.51 4.17
N ARG A 247 20.33 -4.90 5.15
CA ARG A 247 19.71 -5.57 6.30
C ARG A 247 18.25 -5.94 6.00
N SER A 248 18.05 -6.68 4.93
CA SER A 248 16.74 -7.24 4.57
C SER A 248 16.18 -8.20 5.62
N ASP A 249 17.03 -8.80 6.45
CA ASP A 249 16.66 -9.59 7.61
C ASP A 249 15.87 -8.77 8.63
N VAL A 250 16.35 -7.58 8.96
CA VAL A 250 15.65 -6.65 9.87
C VAL A 250 14.30 -6.22 9.29
N TYR A 251 14.29 -5.86 7.99
CA TYR A 251 13.06 -5.51 7.28
C TYR A 251 12.02 -6.63 7.38
N MET A 252 12.42 -7.86 7.08
CA MET A 252 11.53 -9.02 7.11
C MET A 252 10.99 -9.29 8.52
N TRP A 253 11.85 -9.35 9.55
CA TRP A 253 11.43 -9.65 10.91
C TRP A 253 10.55 -8.57 11.53
N CYS A 254 10.82 -7.28 11.26
CA CYS A 254 9.96 -6.19 11.71
C CYS A 254 8.56 -6.28 11.07
N ASN A 255 8.46 -6.62 9.78
CA ASN A 255 7.16 -6.79 9.12
C ASN A 255 6.42 -8.03 9.64
N ILE A 256 7.08 -9.18 9.77
CA ILE A 256 6.45 -10.40 10.32
C ILE A 256 5.94 -10.14 11.75
N GLY A 257 6.77 -9.54 12.60
CA GLY A 257 6.38 -9.19 13.96
C GLY A 257 5.17 -8.26 14.00
N GLN A 258 5.10 -7.27 13.09
CA GLN A 258 3.96 -6.37 12.96
C GLN A 258 2.68 -7.12 12.59
N VAL A 259 2.74 -8.04 11.64
CA VAL A 259 1.58 -8.87 11.25
C VAL A 259 1.10 -9.73 12.39
N VAL A 260 2.01 -10.42 13.06
CA VAL A 260 1.67 -11.29 14.20
C VAL A 260 1.07 -10.46 15.35
N GLY A 261 1.66 -9.32 15.65
CA GLY A 261 1.11 -8.41 16.67
C GLY A 261 -0.27 -7.86 16.30
N LEU A 262 -0.48 -7.53 15.02
CA LEU A 262 -1.76 -7.07 14.51
C LEU A 262 -2.83 -8.18 14.58
N LEU A 263 -2.49 -9.41 14.22
CA LEU A 263 -3.40 -10.55 14.35
C LEU A 263 -3.78 -10.81 15.81
N ALA A 264 -2.83 -10.75 16.72
CA ALA A 264 -3.09 -10.88 18.15
C ALA A 264 -4.04 -9.78 18.63
N LEU A 265 -3.77 -8.50 18.28
CA LEU A 265 -4.62 -7.38 18.62
C LEU A 265 -6.06 -7.57 18.12
N VAL A 266 -6.22 -8.04 16.88
CA VAL A 266 -7.52 -8.33 16.27
C VAL A 266 -8.28 -9.38 17.10
N LEU A 267 -7.63 -10.48 17.47
CA LEU A 267 -8.24 -11.56 18.26
C LEU A 267 -8.70 -11.09 19.64
N PHE A 268 -7.99 -10.14 20.24
CA PHE A 268 -8.38 -9.58 21.55
C PHE A 268 -9.43 -8.49 21.46
N CYS A 269 -9.40 -7.67 20.42
CA CYS A 269 -10.22 -6.44 20.33
C CYS A 269 -11.49 -6.59 19.49
N HIS A 270 -11.71 -7.69 18.74
CA HIS A 270 -12.85 -7.83 17.82
C HIS A 270 -14.22 -7.71 18.51
N GLN A 271 -14.31 -7.98 19.81
CA GLN A 271 -15.56 -7.94 20.58
C GLN A 271 -16.03 -6.51 20.93
N TYR A 272 -15.15 -5.51 20.82
CA TYR A 272 -15.41 -4.14 21.31
C TYR A 272 -15.92 -3.17 20.24
N GLY A 273 -16.29 -3.69 19.05
CA GLY A 273 -16.80 -2.88 17.95
C GLY A 273 -15.71 -2.30 17.03
N ILE A 274 -16.13 -1.91 15.81
CA ILE A 274 -15.20 -1.52 14.74
C ILE A 274 -14.38 -0.26 15.07
N GLN A 275 -15.02 0.73 15.72
CA GLN A 275 -14.35 1.99 16.07
C GLN A 275 -13.23 1.78 17.08
N THR A 276 -13.50 1.02 18.15
CA THR A 276 -12.48 0.63 19.15
C THR A 276 -11.33 -0.14 18.52
N MET A 277 -11.66 -1.02 17.57
CA MET A 277 -10.68 -1.81 16.83
C MET A 277 -9.75 -0.92 15.98
N VAL A 278 -10.30 0.09 15.30
CA VAL A 278 -9.52 1.04 14.50
C VAL A 278 -8.64 1.93 15.39
N ILE A 279 -9.14 2.33 16.57
CA ILE A 279 -8.32 3.05 17.56
C ILE A 279 -7.15 2.17 18.03
N ALA A 280 -7.44 0.91 18.41
CA ALA A 280 -6.41 -0.02 18.85
C ALA A 280 -5.36 -0.29 17.75
N TYR A 281 -5.78 -0.42 16.49
CA TYR A 281 -4.91 -0.50 15.32
C TYR A 281 -4.00 0.74 15.21
N THR A 282 -4.58 1.94 15.29
CA THR A 282 -3.84 3.21 15.19
C THR A 282 -2.78 3.31 16.28
N VAL A 283 -3.14 3.01 17.52
CA VAL A 283 -2.20 3.00 18.66
C VAL A 283 -1.10 1.95 18.45
N PHE A 284 -1.46 0.76 17.99
CA PHE A 284 -0.50 -0.31 17.71
C PHE A 284 0.50 0.09 16.61
N ILE A 285 0.04 0.68 15.51
CA ILE A 285 0.91 1.15 14.45
C ILE A 285 1.90 2.19 14.96
N ILE A 286 1.42 3.20 15.71
CA ILE A 286 2.30 4.23 16.28
C ILE A 286 3.31 3.60 17.26
N ALA A 287 2.87 2.69 18.12
CA ALA A 287 3.75 1.99 19.05
C ALA A 287 4.79 1.13 18.34
N TRP A 288 4.41 0.48 17.22
CA TRP A 288 5.34 -0.34 16.43
C TRP A 288 6.46 0.47 15.78
N LEU A 289 6.27 1.78 15.57
CA LEU A 289 7.35 2.67 15.14
C LEU A 289 8.52 2.70 16.15
N LEU A 290 8.26 2.50 17.44
CA LEU A 290 9.30 2.39 18.46
C LEU A 290 10.15 1.13 18.26
N VAL A 291 9.56 0.04 17.78
CA VAL A 291 10.29 -1.19 17.43
C VAL A 291 11.24 -0.91 16.26
N TRP A 292 10.75 -0.24 15.22
CA TRP A 292 11.59 0.20 14.09
C TRP A 292 12.72 1.11 14.56
N GLN A 293 12.42 2.08 15.42
CA GLN A 293 13.42 2.99 15.98
C GLN A 293 14.51 2.24 16.77
N TRP A 294 14.10 1.26 17.59
CA TRP A 294 15.03 0.43 18.33
C TRP A 294 15.96 -0.39 17.43
N MET A 295 15.41 -0.97 16.36
CA MET A 295 16.19 -1.70 15.36
C MET A 295 17.15 -0.77 14.60
N MET A 296 16.69 0.41 14.20
CA MET A 296 17.54 1.40 13.49
C MET A 296 18.61 2.01 14.38
N LYS A 297 18.38 2.11 15.68
CA LYS A 297 19.44 2.46 16.65
C LYS A 297 20.59 1.44 16.61
N ARG A 298 20.28 0.15 16.49
CA ARG A 298 21.29 -0.93 16.40
C ARG A 298 21.99 -0.99 15.05
N VAL A 299 21.25 -0.79 13.95
CA VAL A 299 21.74 -0.95 12.58
C VAL A 299 22.48 0.30 12.08
N ALA A 300 21.92 1.47 12.32
CA ALA A 300 22.44 2.75 11.80
C ALA A 300 22.94 3.72 12.87
N GLY A 301 22.78 3.41 14.17
CA GLY A 301 23.16 4.29 15.26
C GLY A 301 22.20 5.49 15.48
N LEU A 302 20.98 5.42 14.93
CA LEU A 302 19.98 6.48 15.00
C LEU A 302 19.43 6.64 16.42
N ARG A 303 19.73 7.76 17.10
CA ARG A 303 19.29 7.99 18.47
C ARG A 303 17.82 8.39 18.54
N PHE A 304 17.08 7.86 19.51
CA PHE A 304 15.66 8.17 19.70
C PHE A 304 15.40 9.69 19.88
N LEU A 305 16.22 10.36 20.71
CA LEU A 305 16.09 11.80 20.96
C LEU A 305 16.25 12.66 19.71
N ASP A 306 17.12 12.24 18.78
CA ASP A 306 17.33 12.95 17.53
C ASP A 306 16.10 12.85 16.62
N VAL A 307 15.51 11.67 16.53
CA VAL A 307 14.27 11.41 15.78
C VAL A 307 13.09 12.17 16.40
N ALA A 308 12.96 12.13 17.73
CA ALA A 308 11.90 12.86 18.41
C ALA A 308 12.01 14.37 18.16
N LYS A 309 13.20 14.96 18.23
CA LYS A 309 13.45 16.38 17.90
C LYS A 309 13.12 16.72 16.45
N ASP A 310 13.29 15.78 15.53
CA ASP A 310 13.04 15.99 14.10
C ASP A 310 11.54 15.84 13.74
N ILE A 311 10.74 15.10 14.51
CA ILE A 311 9.33 14.83 14.25
C ILE A 311 8.39 15.70 15.09
N LEU A 312 8.64 15.82 16.40
CA LEU A 312 7.74 16.46 17.36
C LEU A 312 7.31 17.88 16.99
N PRO A 313 8.19 18.78 16.49
CA PRO A 313 7.76 20.14 16.15
C PRO A 313 6.65 20.16 15.11
N PHE A 314 6.78 19.34 14.06
CA PHE A 314 5.80 19.29 12.97
C PHE A 314 4.50 18.61 13.41
N MET A 315 4.60 17.56 14.23
CA MET A 315 3.45 16.90 14.82
C MET A 315 2.66 17.85 15.73
N LEU A 316 3.34 18.58 16.62
CA LEU A 316 2.70 19.54 17.52
C LEU A 316 2.09 20.72 16.77
N CYS A 317 2.76 21.28 15.79
CA CYS A 317 2.20 22.33 14.95
C CYS A 317 0.95 21.86 14.22
N ALA A 318 0.96 20.67 13.64
CA ALA A 318 -0.20 20.10 12.96
C ALA A 318 -1.34 19.73 13.92
N ALA A 319 -1.05 19.32 15.14
CA ALA A 319 -2.07 19.02 16.16
C ALA A 319 -2.68 20.26 16.82
N ALA A 320 -2.05 21.42 16.71
CA ALA A 320 -2.54 22.69 17.23
C ALA A 320 -3.46 23.46 16.27
N THR A 321 -3.52 23.01 15.00
CA THR A 321 -4.45 23.52 13.97
C THR A 321 -5.75 22.78 13.95
#